data_95f853f56384476ca3c87b36224e6924
#
_entry.id   95f853f56384476ca3c87b36224e6924
#
_cell.length_a   1.000
_cell.length_b   1.000
_cell.length_c   1.000
_cell.angle_alpha   90.00
_cell.angle_beta   90.00
_cell.angle_gamma   90.00
#
_symmetry.space_group_name_H-M   'P 1'
#
loop_
_entity.id
_entity.type
_entity.pdbx_description
1 polymer ?
#
loop_
_entity_poly.entity_id
_entity_poly.type
_entity_poly.pdbx_seq_one_letter_code
_entity_poly.pdbx_strand_id
1 'polypeptide(L)'
;LNHTQETLNTGSIEIQQIAKLLIRGGWPANINVDEDKIGLIPKSYIDSILNIDMNEGSEKRRDKNKMRMLLKSLARNEASIVGNKTIIKDIEEYENGADLLSSRDTVNDYLDVLDRLHLIENQEAYGENYRSPSRVGKSPKRHLTDPSLSCACLGLTPEKLLKDLNTFGFMFEALVERDLRIYMDYLDGHLYHFRDNVT
;
A
#
# COMPACT_ATOMS: atom_id res chain seq x y z
N LEU A 1 -0.56 -3.53 -38.37
CA LEU A 1 -0.48 -2.30 -37.56
C LEU A 1 0.99 -2.07 -37.21
N ASN A 2 1.65 -1.15 -37.90
CA ASN A 2 3.00 -0.72 -37.57
C ASN A 2 2.93 0.18 -36.33
N HIS A 3 3.22 -0.36 -35.16
CA HIS A 3 3.48 0.45 -33.98
C HIS A 3 4.90 1.02 -34.12
N THR A 4 4.99 2.27 -34.58
CA THR A 4 6.19 3.07 -34.36
C THR A 4 6.31 3.29 -32.85
N GLN A 5 7.27 2.63 -32.22
CA GLN A 5 7.67 2.94 -30.84
C GLN A 5 8.33 4.31 -30.86
N GLU A 6 7.58 5.35 -30.55
CA GLU A 6 8.17 6.62 -30.14
C GLU A 6 8.76 6.43 -28.74
N THR A 7 10.06 6.29 -28.66
CA THR A 7 10.79 6.36 -27.39
C THR A 7 10.72 7.80 -26.91
N LEU A 8 9.78 8.11 -26.04
CA LEU A 8 9.78 9.37 -25.29
C LEU A 8 11.00 9.37 -24.37
N ASN A 9 12.01 10.14 -24.70
CA ASN A 9 13.12 10.39 -23.80
C ASN A 9 12.66 11.40 -22.74
N THR A 10 12.21 10.88 -21.59
CA THR A 10 11.65 11.68 -20.49
C THR A 10 12.73 12.36 -19.62
N GLY A 11 14.00 12.26 -19.98
CA GLY A 11 15.11 12.76 -19.16
C GLY A 11 15.44 11.85 -17.98
N SER A 12 16.44 12.23 -17.20
CA SER A 12 16.81 11.54 -15.94
C SER A 12 16.07 12.19 -14.78
N ILE A 13 15.53 11.35 -13.90
CA ILE A 13 14.98 11.77 -12.61
C ILE A 13 15.96 11.39 -11.50
N GLU A 14 16.26 12.31 -10.61
CA GLU A 14 17.13 12.08 -9.48
C GLU A 14 16.41 11.27 -8.39
N ILE A 15 17.15 10.38 -7.70
CA ILE A 15 16.58 9.55 -6.63
C ILE A 15 15.93 10.37 -5.51
N GLN A 16 16.46 11.57 -5.26
CA GLN A 16 15.91 12.53 -4.29
C GLN A 16 14.52 13.02 -4.71
N GLN A 17 14.30 13.21 -6.01
CA GLN A 17 13.00 13.60 -6.55
C GLN A 17 12.01 12.46 -6.41
N ILE A 18 12.43 11.21 -6.66
CA ILE A 18 11.59 10.03 -6.44
C ILE A 18 11.20 9.91 -4.97
N ALA A 19 12.14 10.11 -4.04
CA ALA A 19 11.85 10.11 -2.60
C ALA A 19 10.79 11.16 -2.23
N LYS A 20 10.84 12.36 -2.79
CA LYS A 20 9.82 13.41 -2.61
C LYS A 20 8.46 13.00 -3.19
N LEU A 21 8.43 12.37 -4.38
CA LEU A 21 7.20 11.89 -5.00
C LEU A 21 6.53 10.80 -4.15
N LEU A 22 7.31 9.90 -3.55
CA LEU A 22 6.81 8.87 -2.64
C LEU A 22 6.13 9.46 -1.40
N ILE A 23 6.68 10.53 -0.83
CA ILE A 23 6.09 11.22 0.33
C ILE A 23 4.88 12.08 -0.09
N ARG A 24 4.95 12.73 -1.25
CA ARG A 24 3.89 13.59 -1.78
C ARG A 24 2.63 12.81 -2.13
N GLY A 25 2.78 11.64 -2.77
CA GLY A 25 1.68 10.84 -3.31
C GLY A 25 0.96 11.49 -4.49
N GLY A 26 -0.09 10.83 -4.97
CA GLY A 26 -0.93 11.27 -6.09
C GLY A 26 -2.08 12.21 -5.70
N TRP A 27 -2.01 12.88 -4.57
CA TRP A 27 -3.08 13.73 -4.04
C TRP A 27 -3.18 15.05 -4.81
N PRO A 28 -4.33 15.38 -5.45
CA PRO A 28 -4.51 16.65 -6.16
C PRO A 28 -4.24 17.88 -5.27
N ALA A 29 -4.64 17.82 -4.00
CA ALA A 29 -4.41 18.88 -3.03
C ALA A 29 -2.91 19.11 -2.71
N ASN A 30 -2.05 18.17 -3.09
CA ASN A 30 -0.60 18.22 -2.80
C ASN A 30 0.25 18.77 -3.98
N ILE A 31 -0.39 19.13 -5.11
CA ILE A 31 0.32 19.54 -6.33
C ILE A 31 1.15 20.82 -6.10
N ASN A 32 0.59 21.80 -5.41
CA ASN A 32 1.20 23.12 -5.18
C ASN A 32 1.65 23.31 -3.72
N VAL A 33 1.82 22.22 -2.97
CA VAL A 33 2.27 22.30 -1.58
C VAL A 33 3.79 22.39 -1.52
N ASP A 34 4.30 23.24 -0.62
CA ASP A 34 5.72 23.43 -0.37
C ASP A 34 6.39 22.08 0.00
N GLU A 35 7.65 21.90 -0.40
CA GLU A 35 8.36 20.62 -0.23
C GLU A 35 8.48 20.15 1.23
N ASP A 36 8.53 21.07 2.19
CA ASP A 36 8.57 20.79 3.61
C ASP A 36 7.23 20.29 4.20
N LYS A 37 6.14 20.44 3.43
CA LYS A 37 4.77 20.12 3.86
C LYS A 37 4.13 18.96 3.09
N ILE A 38 4.81 18.39 2.08
CA ILE A 38 4.23 17.36 1.19
C ILE A 38 3.71 16.12 1.91
N GLY A 39 4.23 15.79 3.10
CA GLY A 39 3.77 14.67 3.91
C GLY A 39 2.53 14.95 4.76
N LEU A 40 2.07 16.21 4.85
CA LEU A 40 0.95 16.58 5.74
C LEU A 40 -0.39 16.03 5.24
N ILE A 41 -0.62 16.05 3.92
CA ILE A 41 -1.89 15.59 3.33
C ILE A 41 -2.10 14.09 3.54
N PRO A 42 -1.16 13.18 3.16
CA PRO A 42 -1.32 11.76 3.46
C PRO A 42 -1.51 11.47 4.95
N LYS A 43 -0.77 12.17 5.82
CA LYS A 43 -0.90 12.03 7.27
C LYS A 43 -2.28 12.46 7.76
N SER A 44 -2.75 13.63 7.34
CA SER A 44 -4.08 14.15 7.72
C SER A 44 -5.19 13.23 7.23
N TYR A 45 -5.02 12.60 6.07
CA TYR A 45 -5.98 11.63 5.55
C TYR A 45 -6.06 10.38 6.44
N ILE A 46 -4.93 9.80 6.85
CA ILE A 46 -4.90 8.69 7.82
C ILE A 46 -5.57 9.10 9.14
N ASP A 47 -5.27 10.28 9.66
CA ASP A 47 -5.88 10.78 10.90
C ASP A 47 -7.40 10.97 10.75
N SER A 48 -7.88 11.43 9.60
CA SER A 48 -9.30 11.55 9.28
C SER A 48 -10.00 10.20 9.32
N ILE A 49 -9.45 9.19 8.64
CA ILE A 49 -9.98 7.83 8.65
C ILE A 49 -10.09 7.28 10.06
N LEU A 50 -9.05 7.43 10.87
CA LEU A 50 -9.02 6.96 12.25
C LEU A 50 -10.07 7.68 13.12
N ASN A 51 -10.46 8.90 12.78
CA ASN A 51 -11.35 9.70 13.61
C ASN A 51 -12.83 9.69 13.19
N ILE A 52 -13.11 9.62 11.90
CA ILE A 52 -14.46 9.85 11.35
C ILE A 52 -15.02 8.59 10.67
N ASP A 53 -14.28 8.03 9.72
CA ASP A 53 -14.85 7.11 8.74
C ASP A 53 -14.96 5.66 9.24
N MET A 54 -14.24 5.32 10.31
CA MET A 54 -14.09 3.95 10.78
C MET A 54 -15.41 3.31 11.27
N ASN A 55 -16.38 4.12 11.69
CA ASN A 55 -17.63 3.66 12.26
C ASN A 55 -18.86 3.93 11.37
N GLU A 56 -18.70 4.57 10.20
CA GLU A 56 -19.80 4.81 9.30
C GLU A 56 -20.39 3.51 8.76
N GLY A 57 -21.70 3.37 8.89
CA GLY A 57 -22.45 2.20 8.41
C GLY A 57 -22.28 0.92 9.23
N SER A 58 -21.72 0.99 10.44
CA SER A 58 -21.52 -0.17 11.31
C SER A 58 -22.07 0.07 12.72
N GLU A 59 -22.85 -0.89 13.22
CA GLU A 59 -23.29 -0.93 14.64
C GLU A 59 -22.12 -1.22 15.61
N LYS A 60 -21.00 -1.70 15.08
CA LYS A 60 -19.83 -2.15 15.86
C LYS A 60 -18.80 -1.03 15.92
N ARG A 61 -18.62 -0.47 17.11
CA ARG A 61 -17.56 0.53 17.35
C ARG A 61 -16.18 -0.13 17.25
N ARG A 62 -15.37 0.32 16.30
CA ARG A 62 -14.00 -0.20 16.09
C ARG A 62 -12.99 0.58 16.92
N ASP A 63 -11.96 -0.10 17.37
CA ASP A 63 -10.86 0.48 18.13
C ASP A 63 -9.86 1.16 17.18
N LYS A 64 -9.62 2.45 17.42
CA LYS A 64 -8.69 3.27 16.62
C LYS A 64 -7.24 2.78 16.72
N ASN A 65 -6.85 2.26 17.88
CA ASN A 65 -5.49 1.76 18.06
C ASN A 65 -5.28 0.48 17.26
N LYS A 66 -6.26 -0.42 17.26
CA LYS A 66 -6.24 -1.63 16.41
C LYS A 66 -6.12 -1.27 14.93
N MET A 67 -6.89 -0.31 14.44
CA MET A 67 -6.80 0.16 13.06
C MET A 67 -5.44 0.79 12.76
N ARG A 68 -4.91 1.62 13.66
CA ARG A 68 -3.58 2.22 13.50
C ARG A 68 -2.49 1.17 13.41
N MET A 69 -2.56 0.13 14.24
CA MET A 69 -1.60 -0.98 14.22
C MET A 69 -1.70 -1.80 12.93
N LEU A 70 -2.92 -2.07 12.47
CA LEU A 70 -3.12 -2.73 11.18
C LEU A 70 -2.51 -1.92 10.03
N LEU A 71 -2.79 -0.61 9.95
CA LEU A 71 -2.22 0.27 8.94
C LEU A 71 -0.69 0.30 8.99
N LYS A 72 -0.09 0.30 10.18
CA LYS A 72 1.37 0.21 10.34
C LYS A 72 1.93 -1.13 9.85
N SER A 73 1.26 -2.24 10.16
CA SER A 73 1.69 -3.57 9.68
C SER A 73 1.57 -3.67 8.16
N LEU A 74 0.48 -3.16 7.57
CA LEU A 74 0.32 -3.10 6.11
C LEU A 74 1.42 -2.25 5.47
N ALA A 75 1.68 -1.07 6.00
CA ALA A 75 2.70 -0.16 5.50
C ALA A 75 4.13 -0.74 5.60
N ARG A 76 4.43 -1.46 6.70
CA ARG A 76 5.70 -2.18 6.87
C ARG A 76 5.87 -3.29 5.82
N ASN A 77 4.78 -3.92 5.43
CA ASN A 77 4.74 -4.99 4.46
C ASN A 77 4.28 -4.52 3.07
N GLU A 78 4.41 -3.23 2.78
CA GLU A 78 4.09 -2.65 1.47
C GLU A 78 4.75 -3.42 0.35
N ALA A 79 4.04 -3.62 -0.76
CA ALA A 79 4.50 -4.37 -1.93
C ALA A 79 4.92 -5.82 -1.63
N SER A 80 4.39 -6.44 -0.57
CA SER A 80 4.77 -7.80 -0.16
C SER A 80 3.57 -8.76 -0.13
N ILE A 81 3.86 -10.05 -0.33
CA ILE A 81 2.85 -11.10 -0.19
C ILE A 81 2.69 -11.41 1.29
N VAL A 82 1.64 -10.86 1.92
CA VAL A 82 1.42 -10.94 3.35
C VAL A 82 0.07 -11.55 3.69
N GLY A 83 0.10 -12.67 4.41
CA GLY A 83 -1.10 -13.28 4.98
C GLY A 83 -1.48 -12.69 6.34
N ASN A 84 -2.72 -12.91 6.77
CA ASN A 84 -3.23 -12.42 8.06
C ASN A 84 -2.40 -12.90 9.27
N LYS A 85 -1.76 -14.07 9.17
CA LYS A 85 -0.85 -14.57 10.24
C LYS A 85 0.34 -13.65 10.47
N THR A 86 0.92 -13.12 9.41
CA THR A 86 2.05 -12.17 9.50
C THR A 86 1.59 -10.85 10.11
N ILE A 87 0.42 -10.35 9.69
CA ILE A 87 -0.17 -9.13 10.27
C ILE A 87 -0.42 -9.28 11.76
N ILE A 88 -1.01 -10.40 12.19
CA ILE A 88 -1.25 -10.69 13.61
C ILE A 88 0.07 -10.70 14.37
N LYS A 89 1.08 -11.43 13.87
CA LYS A 89 2.40 -11.51 14.49
C LYS A 89 3.07 -10.15 14.61
N ASP A 90 3.03 -9.33 13.55
CA ASP A 90 3.60 -7.98 13.58
C ASP A 90 2.97 -7.11 14.67
N ILE A 91 1.65 -7.25 14.89
CA ILE A 91 0.93 -6.47 15.89
C ILE A 91 1.23 -6.98 17.31
N GLU A 92 1.28 -8.30 17.50
CA GLU A 92 1.65 -8.92 18.77
C GLU A 92 3.07 -8.54 19.22
N GLU A 93 4.03 -8.54 18.29
CA GLU A 93 5.42 -8.17 18.57
C GLU A 93 5.58 -6.68 18.93
N TYR A 94 4.71 -5.81 18.39
CA TYR A 94 4.82 -4.37 18.58
C TYR A 94 4.34 -3.89 19.95
N GLU A 95 3.35 -4.54 20.57
CA GLU A 95 2.72 -4.07 21.82
C GLU A 95 2.84 -5.06 22.99
N ASN A 96 3.86 -5.88 23.06
CA ASN A 96 4.07 -6.87 24.16
C ASN A 96 2.85 -7.78 24.41
N GLY A 97 2.15 -8.22 23.37
CA GLY A 97 1.18 -9.29 23.44
C GLY A 97 -0.19 -8.96 24.05
N ALA A 98 -0.52 -7.70 24.23
CA ALA A 98 -1.81 -7.33 24.78
C ALA A 98 -2.92 -7.27 23.72
N ASP A 99 -3.73 -8.29 23.66
CA ASP A 99 -5.18 -8.33 23.30
C ASP A 99 -5.70 -7.54 22.07
N LEU A 100 -4.81 -7.11 21.13
CA LEU A 100 -5.19 -6.14 20.13
C LEU A 100 -5.87 -6.75 18.89
N LEU A 101 -5.21 -7.56 18.10
CA LEU A 101 -5.76 -8.19 16.90
C LEU A 101 -5.43 -9.67 16.89
N SER A 102 -5.81 -10.38 17.96
CA SER A 102 -5.40 -11.76 18.20
C SER A 102 -6.15 -12.81 17.35
N SER A 103 -7.18 -12.40 16.59
CA SER A 103 -7.95 -13.35 15.78
C SER A 103 -7.96 -12.96 14.30
N ARG A 104 -7.96 -13.97 13.44
CA ARG A 104 -8.07 -13.81 11.99
C ARG A 104 -9.36 -13.09 11.60
N ASP A 105 -10.46 -13.34 12.30
CA ASP A 105 -11.76 -12.73 12.00
C ASP A 105 -11.74 -11.25 12.31
N THR A 106 -11.10 -10.84 13.41
CA THR A 106 -10.91 -9.41 13.72
C THR A 106 -10.06 -8.72 12.66
N VAL A 107 -8.95 -9.32 12.21
CA VAL A 107 -8.14 -8.75 11.13
C VAL A 107 -8.95 -8.60 9.86
N ASN A 108 -9.75 -9.61 9.49
CA ASN A 108 -10.61 -9.53 8.30
C ASN A 108 -11.63 -8.40 8.44
N ASP A 109 -12.31 -8.25 9.58
CA ASP A 109 -13.27 -7.17 9.84
C ASP A 109 -12.66 -5.77 9.60
N TYR A 110 -11.40 -5.58 9.98
CA TYR A 110 -10.69 -4.31 9.79
C TYR A 110 -10.18 -4.13 8.35
N LEU A 111 -9.73 -5.21 7.70
CA LEU A 111 -9.37 -5.19 6.29
C LEU A 111 -10.57 -4.86 5.41
N ASP A 112 -11.76 -5.43 5.71
CA ASP A 112 -13.00 -5.12 4.99
C ASP A 112 -13.40 -3.64 5.09
N VAL A 113 -13.06 -2.98 6.20
CA VAL A 113 -13.25 -1.53 6.32
C VAL A 113 -12.30 -0.78 5.39
N LEU A 114 -11.02 -1.14 5.39
CA LEU A 114 -10.02 -0.50 4.54
C LEU A 114 -10.34 -0.71 3.05
N ASP A 115 -10.84 -1.88 2.69
CA ASP A 115 -11.27 -2.20 1.33
C ASP A 115 -12.47 -1.32 0.91
N ARG A 116 -13.50 -1.22 1.74
CA ARG A 116 -14.66 -0.34 1.48
C ARG A 116 -14.30 1.13 1.39
N LEU A 117 -13.28 1.56 2.09
CA LEU A 117 -12.73 2.92 2.03
C LEU A 117 -11.74 3.11 0.88
N HIS A 118 -11.54 2.09 0.05
CA HIS A 118 -10.57 2.08 -1.05
C HIS A 118 -9.15 2.46 -0.60
N LEU A 119 -8.73 1.97 0.57
CA LEU A 119 -7.42 2.24 1.15
C LEU A 119 -6.40 1.16 0.90
N ILE A 120 -6.88 -0.04 0.59
CA ILE A 120 -6.04 -1.18 0.25
C ILE A 120 -6.36 -1.67 -1.15
N GLU A 121 -5.32 -2.17 -1.79
CA GLU A 121 -5.38 -2.82 -3.08
C GLU A 121 -4.70 -4.19 -2.98
N ASN A 122 -5.32 -5.18 -3.61
CA ASN A 122 -4.80 -6.53 -3.63
C ASN A 122 -4.40 -6.88 -5.05
N GLN A 123 -3.10 -7.00 -5.31
CA GLN A 123 -2.60 -7.47 -6.58
C GLN A 123 -2.59 -9.01 -6.58
N GLU A 124 -3.38 -9.61 -7.45
CA GLU A 124 -3.49 -11.05 -7.55
C GLU A 124 -2.24 -11.70 -8.14
N ALA A 125 -2.02 -12.98 -7.80
CA ALA A 125 -0.95 -13.76 -8.40
C ALA A 125 -1.29 -14.16 -9.85
N TYR A 126 -0.34 -14.00 -10.75
CA TYR A 126 -0.46 -14.58 -12.08
C TYR A 126 -0.53 -16.11 -12.03
N GLY A 127 -1.41 -16.68 -12.81
CA GLY A 127 -1.54 -18.13 -12.99
C GLY A 127 -1.77 -18.46 -14.45
N GLU A 128 -0.88 -19.27 -15.01
CA GLU A 128 -0.94 -19.68 -16.44
C GLU A 128 -2.23 -20.45 -16.77
N ASN A 129 -2.72 -21.25 -15.84
CA ASN A 129 -3.93 -22.06 -16.03
C ASN A 129 -5.12 -21.47 -15.31
N TYR A 130 -6.19 -21.13 -16.02
CA TYR A 130 -7.45 -20.61 -15.49
C TYR A 130 -8.08 -21.47 -14.39
N ARG A 131 -7.85 -22.79 -14.42
CA ARG A 131 -8.38 -23.77 -13.46
C ARG A 131 -7.36 -24.22 -12.41
N SER A 132 -6.20 -23.55 -12.33
CA SER A 132 -5.15 -23.94 -11.37
C SER A 132 -5.57 -23.57 -9.93
N PRO A 133 -5.48 -24.51 -8.97
CA PRO A 133 -5.67 -24.21 -7.55
C PRO A 133 -4.72 -23.12 -7.05
N SER A 134 -3.56 -22.96 -7.69
CA SER A 134 -2.58 -21.92 -7.35
C SER A 134 -3.11 -20.49 -7.59
N ARG A 135 -4.13 -20.31 -8.41
CA ARG A 135 -4.79 -19.02 -8.65
C ARG A 135 -5.71 -18.63 -7.50
N VAL A 136 -6.35 -19.63 -6.86
CA VAL A 136 -7.35 -19.42 -5.81
C VAL A 136 -6.73 -19.38 -4.42
N GLY A 137 -5.57 -20.02 -4.23
CA GLY A 137 -4.97 -20.22 -2.91
C GLY A 137 -3.75 -19.36 -2.59
N LYS A 138 -3.25 -18.56 -3.53
CA LYS A 138 -2.10 -17.68 -3.26
C LYS A 138 -2.57 -16.39 -2.59
N SER A 139 -1.86 -15.99 -1.52
CA SER A 139 -2.08 -14.69 -0.91
C SER A 139 -1.75 -13.58 -1.92
N PRO A 140 -2.58 -12.54 -2.03
CA PRO A 140 -2.28 -11.41 -2.88
C PRO A 140 -1.07 -10.63 -2.36
N LYS A 141 -0.42 -9.92 -3.23
CA LYS A 141 0.49 -8.87 -2.88
C LYS A 141 -0.34 -7.66 -2.43
N ARG A 142 -0.08 -7.15 -1.24
CA ARG A 142 -0.89 -6.09 -0.64
C ARG A 142 -0.22 -4.75 -0.79
N HIS A 143 -1.04 -3.75 -1.13
CA HIS A 143 -0.64 -2.37 -1.27
C HIS A 143 -1.62 -1.48 -0.52
N LEU A 144 -1.15 -0.38 0.07
CA LEU A 144 -2.02 0.76 0.28
C LEU A 144 -2.24 1.46 -1.07
N THR A 145 -3.41 2.03 -1.28
CA THR A 145 -3.83 2.62 -2.58
C THR A 145 -2.83 3.65 -3.11
N ASP A 146 -2.11 4.31 -2.22
CA ASP A 146 -1.02 5.23 -2.55
C ASP A 146 0.15 5.02 -1.59
N PRO A 147 1.40 4.84 -2.07
CA PRO A 147 2.56 4.59 -1.21
C PRO A 147 2.85 5.72 -0.23
N SER A 148 2.35 6.94 -0.45
CA SER A 148 2.47 8.03 0.51
C SER A 148 1.71 7.74 1.82
N LEU A 149 0.66 6.92 1.78
CA LEU A 149 -0.04 6.46 2.97
C LEU A 149 0.85 5.54 3.81
N SER A 150 1.57 4.61 3.17
CA SER A 150 2.57 3.77 3.83
C SER A 150 3.69 4.61 4.43
N CYS A 151 4.19 5.58 3.68
CA CYS A 151 5.18 6.53 4.19
C CYS A 151 4.67 7.30 5.41
N ALA A 152 3.42 7.77 5.38
CA ALA A 152 2.80 8.49 6.51
C ALA A 152 2.63 7.59 7.75
N CYS A 153 2.16 6.34 7.56
CA CYS A 153 2.00 5.37 8.65
C CYS A 153 3.32 5.03 9.35
N LEU A 154 4.42 4.97 8.59
CA LEU A 154 5.76 4.68 9.08
C LEU A 154 6.54 5.92 9.53
N GLY A 155 5.99 7.13 9.35
CA GLY A 155 6.65 8.38 9.68
C GLY A 155 7.93 8.62 8.86
N LEU A 156 7.90 8.23 7.58
CA LEU A 156 9.00 8.40 6.65
C LEU A 156 9.05 9.83 6.11
N THR A 157 10.28 10.28 5.84
CA THR A 157 10.59 11.51 5.11
C THR A 157 11.50 11.18 3.94
N PRO A 158 11.69 12.08 2.95
CA PRO A 158 12.63 11.83 1.86
C PRO A 158 14.02 11.43 2.35
N GLU A 159 14.54 12.09 3.42
CA GLU A 159 15.85 11.81 3.99
C GLU A 159 15.92 10.44 4.67
N LYS A 160 14.83 10.00 5.32
CA LYS A 160 14.75 8.66 5.93
C LYS A 160 14.72 7.57 4.86
N LEU A 161 13.96 7.76 3.78
CA LEU A 161 13.92 6.85 2.64
C LEU A 161 15.29 6.69 1.99
N LEU A 162 16.02 7.79 1.79
CA LEU A 162 17.36 7.75 1.20
C LEU A 162 18.41 7.09 2.10
N LYS A 163 18.15 6.99 3.41
CA LYS A 163 19.01 6.26 4.36
C LYS A 163 18.67 4.77 4.46
N ASP A 164 17.48 4.38 4.06
CA ASP A 164 17.00 2.99 4.05
C ASP A 164 16.54 2.60 2.63
N LEU A 165 17.52 2.24 1.79
CA LEU A 165 17.26 1.89 0.39
C LEU A 165 16.44 0.61 0.23
N ASN A 166 16.38 -0.26 1.23
CA ASN A 166 15.51 -1.42 1.21
C ASN A 166 14.04 -0.99 1.30
N THR A 167 13.68 -0.18 2.29
CA THR A 167 12.35 0.41 2.41
C THR A 167 12.01 1.28 1.20
N PHE A 168 12.98 2.08 0.70
CA PHE A 168 12.81 2.86 -0.53
C PHE A 168 12.40 1.98 -1.70
N GLY A 169 13.06 0.82 -1.89
CA GLY A 169 12.76 -0.11 -2.98
C GLY A 169 11.31 -0.60 -2.96
N PHE A 170 10.80 -0.99 -1.79
CA PHE A 170 9.40 -1.42 -1.65
C PHE A 170 8.41 -0.27 -1.91
N MET A 171 8.69 0.93 -1.43
CA MET A 171 7.84 2.10 -1.71
C MET A 171 7.88 2.48 -3.19
N PHE A 172 9.03 2.38 -3.83
CA PHE A 172 9.17 2.63 -5.27
C PHE A 172 8.42 1.57 -6.09
N GLU A 173 8.50 0.30 -5.71
CA GLU A 173 7.71 -0.76 -6.34
C GLU A 173 6.21 -0.48 -6.23
N ALA A 174 5.74 -0.06 -5.06
CA ALA A 174 4.34 0.32 -4.85
C ALA A 174 3.92 1.54 -5.71
N LEU A 175 4.82 2.52 -5.89
CA LEU A 175 4.58 3.67 -6.78
C LEU A 175 4.39 3.24 -8.23
N VAL A 176 5.30 2.39 -8.71
CA VAL A 176 5.26 1.87 -10.09
C VAL A 176 4.01 1.03 -10.31
N GLU A 177 3.66 0.18 -9.35
CA GLU A 177 2.48 -0.67 -9.41
C GLU A 177 1.19 0.17 -9.45
N ARG A 178 1.08 1.19 -8.60
CA ARG A 178 -0.06 2.14 -8.62
C ARG A 178 -0.23 2.79 -9.99
N ASP A 179 0.85 3.32 -10.54
CA ASP A 179 0.79 4.02 -11.83
C ASP A 179 0.47 3.06 -12.99
N LEU A 180 1.06 1.86 -12.97
CA LEU A 180 0.75 0.82 -13.96
C LEU A 180 -0.72 0.37 -13.88
N ARG A 181 -1.30 0.27 -12.68
CA ARG A 181 -2.71 -0.07 -12.49
C ARG A 181 -3.61 0.98 -13.13
N ILE A 182 -3.34 2.27 -12.90
CA ILE A 182 -4.09 3.37 -13.52
C ILE A 182 -4.02 3.28 -15.06
N TYR A 183 -2.84 2.97 -15.61
CA TYR A 183 -2.70 2.80 -17.06
C TYR A 183 -3.42 1.56 -17.58
N MET A 184 -3.39 0.46 -16.83
CA MET A 184 -4.09 -0.77 -17.20
C MET A 184 -5.60 -0.60 -17.15
N ASP A 185 -6.14 0.10 -16.17
CA ASP A 185 -7.57 0.41 -16.08
C ASP A 185 -8.05 1.19 -17.32
N TYR A 186 -7.25 2.16 -17.80
CA TYR A 186 -7.55 2.87 -19.04
C TYR A 186 -7.53 1.97 -20.28
N LEU A 187 -6.71 0.91 -20.28
CA LEU A 187 -6.54 -0.03 -21.39
C LEU A 187 -7.44 -1.27 -21.27
N ASP A 188 -8.37 -1.31 -20.30
CA ASP A 188 -9.19 -2.49 -19.95
C ASP A 188 -8.34 -3.74 -19.68
N GLY A 189 -7.18 -3.53 -19.03
CA GLY A 189 -6.22 -4.56 -18.68
C GLY A 189 -6.19 -4.86 -17.19
N HIS A 190 -5.46 -5.91 -16.80
CA HIS A 190 -5.28 -6.30 -15.40
C HIS A 190 -3.81 -6.46 -15.07
N LEU A 191 -3.43 -6.08 -13.86
CA LEU A 191 -2.07 -6.19 -13.35
C LEU A 191 -1.99 -7.35 -12.36
N TYR A 192 -1.01 -8.25 -12.58
CA TYR A 192 -0.77 -9.42 -11.73
C TYR A 192 0.66 -9.40 -11.22
N HIS A 193 0.91 -9.96 -10.03
CA HIS A 193 2.28 -10.25 -9.60
C HIS A 193 2.69 -11.66 -10.03
N PHE A 194 3.93 -11.82 -10.41
CA PHE A 194 4.54 -13.11 -10.69
C PHE A 194 5.72 -13.36 -9.76
N ARG A 195 5.74 -14.54 -9.15
CA ARG A 195 6.89 -15.00 -8.38
C ARG A 195 7.27 -16.38 -8.84
N ASP A 196 8.46 -16.50 -9.37
CA ASP A 196 9.07 -17.79 -9.68
C ASP A 196 9.68 -18.36 -8.39
N ASN A 197 9.35 -19.60 -8.07
CA ASN A 197 9.91 -20.33 -6.93
C ASN A 197 11.13 -21.18 -7.37
N VAL A 198 11.71 -20.87 -8.54
CA VAL A 198 12.89 -21.57 -9.05
C VAL A 198 14.14 -20.93 -8.45
N THR A 199 14.53 -21.40 -7.27
CA THR A 199 15.93 -21.51 -6.79
C THR A 199 16.00 -22.57 -5.74
#